data_4b5e4a0fc3d72ffcbbf68e7d242c9d2d
#
_entry.id   4b5e4a0fc3d72ffcbbf68e7d242c9d2d
#
_cell.length_a   1.000
_cell.length_b   1.000
_cell.length_c   1.000
_cell.angle_alpha   90.00
_cell.angle_beta   90.00
_cell.angle_gamma   90.00
#
_symmetry.space_group_name_H-M   'P 1'
#
loop_
_entity.id
_entity.type
_entity.pdbx_description
1 polymer ?
#
loop_
_entity_poly.entity_id
_entity_poly.type
_entity_poly.pdbx_seq_one_letter_code
_entity_poly.pdbx_strand_id
1 'polypeptide(L)'
;MSGTQQLQHMELFATAYMGRDLATYAKALKSKDVDEWQKACQYEIDTLHKNDTWELVNLPAGCKAIKSKWVFKLKADGCFHAWLVAKGFMHIPGIDYDETFSPITCFESLQLLLALAALEDWHIHQMDVKSAFLNGMLDEEIYMEQPQGFIVTGMENKMCKLKKSIYGLKQASHTWNLQFHGFLLELGFKWTSSNAGVYVMHQSWGEDSLSTLIVILYVDDITIMGTFFRSCQAVER
;
A
#
# COMPACT_ATOMS: atom_id res chain seq x y z
N MET A 1 7.85 13.88 -13.54
CA MET A 1 7.90 12.55 -14.18
C MET A 1 6.50 12.25 -14.72
N SER A 2 6.38 11.73 -15.96
CA SER A 2 5.08 11.43 -16.55
C SER A 2 4.48 10.18 -15.86
N GLY A 3 3.13 10.09 -15.79
CA GLY A 3 2.43 8.95 -15.17
C GLY A 3 2.82 7.58 -15.74
N THR A 4 3.35 7.56 -16.97
CA THR A 4 3.89 6.36 -17.64
C THR A 4 5.16 5.84 -16.96
N GLN A 5 6.00 6.71 -16.41
CA GLN A 5 7.21 6.30 -15.68
C GLN A 5 6.89 5.73 -14.29
N GLN A 6 5.83 6.22 -13.64
CA GLN A 6 5.37 5.69 -12.35
C GLN A 6 4.76 4.28 -12.51
N LEU A 7 3.99 4.05 -13.59
CA LEU A 7 3.45 2.72 -13.90
C LEU A 7 4.57 1.72 -14.22
N GLN A 8 5.59 2.15 -14.95
CA GLN A 8 6.78 1.32 -15.23
C GLN A 8 7.57 1.02 -13.95
N HIS A 9 7.65 1.95 -12.99
CA HIS A 9 8.30 1.67 -11.69
C HIS A 9 7.51 0.67 -10.85
N MET A 10 6.17 0.76 -10.80
CA MET A 10 5.34 -0.24 -10.12
C MET A 10 5.40 -1.62 -10.80
N GLU A 11 5.46 -1.67 -12.13
CA GLU A 11 5.68 -2.92 -12.86
C GLU A 11 7.12 -3.45 -12.70
N LEU A 12 8.13 -2.59 -12.61
CA LEU A 12 9.52 -2.97 -12.34
C LEU A 12 9.70 -3.48 -10.89
N PHE A 13 9.03 -2.88 -9.89
CA PHE A 13 9.02 -3.45 -8.53
C PHE A 13 8.35 -4.83 -8.51
N ALA A 14 7.26 -5.02 -9.26
CA ALA A 14 6.64 -6.34 -9.42
C ALA A 14 7.52 -7.34 -10.21
N THR A 15 8.43 -6.84 -11.08
CA THR A 15 9.26 -7.68 -11.95
C THR A 15 10.69 -7.88 -11.44
N ALA A 16 11.29 -6.93 -10.74
CA ALA A 16 12.68 -6.97 -10.31
C ALA A 16 12.98 -7.94 -9.15
N TYR A 17 11.95 -8.52 -8.53
CA TYR A 17 12.06 -9.52 -7.47
C TYR A 17 11.82 -10.97 -7.95
N MET A 18 11.84 -11.25 -9.25
CA MET A 18 11.53 -12.57 -9.83
C MET A 18 12.68 -13.59 -9.81
N GLY A 19 13.32 -13.77 -8.67
CA GLY A 19 14.33 -14.84 -8.52
C GLY A 19 13.82 -16.05 -7.72
N ARG A 20 12.84 -16.82 -8.20
CA ARG A 20 12.19 -18.06 -7.72
C ARG A 20 10.68 -17.92 -7.44
N ASP A 21 10.04 -16.85 -7.85
CA ASP A 21 8.63 -16.61 -7.59
C ASP A 21 7.75 -17.51 -8.45
N LEU A 22 6.73 -18.10 -7.83
CA LEU A 22 5.77 -18.91 -8.56
C LEU A 22 4.84 -18.00 -9.37
N ALA A 23 4.80 -18.24 -10.67
CA ALA A 23 4.09 -17.35 -11.59
C ALA A 23 2.55 -17.43 -11.50
N THR A 24 1.97 -18.47 -10.84
CA THR A 24 0.51 -18.68 -10.79
C THR A 24 0.10 -19.52 -9.59
N TYR A 25 -1.16 -19.36 -9.14
CA TYR A 25 -1.78 -20.19 -8.12
C TYR A 25 -1.71 -21.70 -8.43
N ALA A 26 -1.97 -22.08 -9.69
CA ALA A 26 -1.87 -23.46 -10.12
C ALA A 26 -0.45 -24.05 -10.00
N LYS A 27 0.59 -23.23 -10.17
CA LYS A 27 1.99 -23.65 -9.95
C LYS A 27 2.30 -23.78 -8.46
N ALA A 28 1.76 -22.91 -7.62
CA ALA A 28 1.89 -23.01 -6.17
C ALA A 28 1.33 -24.34 -5.63
N LEU A 29 0.13 -24.72 -6.09
CA LEU A 29 -0.50 -25.98 -5.73
C LEU A 29 0.25 -27.25 -6.20
N LYS A 30 1.09 -27.11 -7.22
CA LYS A 30 1.93 -28.23 -7.75
C LYS A 30 3.36 -28.23 -7.20
N SER A 31 3.70 -27.26 -6.37
CA SER A 31 5.05 -27.15 -5.79
C SER A 31 5.22 -28.12 -4.62
N LYS A 32 6.47 -28.41 -4.28
CA LYS A 32 6.80 -29.21 -3.09
C LYS A 32 6.40 -28.52 -1.77
N ASP A 33 6.24 -27.20 -1.78
CA ASP A 33 5.96 -26.35 -0.63
C ASP A 33 4.48 -25.91 -0.64
N VAL A 34 3.58 -26.75 -1.19
CA VAL A 34 2.13 -26.42 -1.37
C VAL A 34 1.45 -25.98 -0.07
N ASP A 35 1.74 -26.65 1.05
CA ASP A 35 1.12 -26.36 2.33
C ASP A 35 1.51 -24.95 2.84
N GLU A 36 2.76 -24.55 2.64
CA GLU A 36 3.24 -23.24 3.04
C GLU A 36 2.63 -22.12 2.15
N TRP A 37 2.48 -22.37 0.85
CA TRP A 37 1.79 -21.45 -0.03
C TRP A 37 0.31 -21.33 0.28
N GLN A 38 -0.35 -22.40 0.63
CA GLN A 38 -1.76 -22.37 1.06
C GLN A 38 -1.94 -21.58 2.36
N LYS A 39 -1.07 -21.77 3.35
CA LYS A 39 -1.05 -20.95 4.57
C LYS A 39 -0.86 -19.47 4.27
N ALA A 40 0.07 -19.12 3.37
CA ALA A 40 0.30 -17.74 2.98
C ALA A 40 -0.93 -17.13 2.29
N CYS A 41 -1.60 -17.87 1.39
CA CYS A 41 -2.84 -17.41 0.77
C CYS A 41 -3.97 -17.24 1.80
N GLN A 42 -4.10 -18.19 2.74
CA GLN A 42 -5.12 -18.11 3.80
C GLN A 42 -4.87 -16.88 4.68
N TYR A 43 -3.62 -16.62 5.08
CA TYR A 43 -3.26 -15.44 5.87
C TYR A 43 -3.64 -14.14 5.15
N GLU A 44 -3.41 -14.05 3.85
CA GLU A 44 -3.81 -12.88 3.05
C GLU A 44 -5.33 -12.71 3.02
N ILE A 45 -6.08 -13.79 2.76
CA ILE A 45 -7.57 -13.76 2.76
C ILE A 45 -8.11 -13.36 4.14
N ASP A 46 -7.57 -13.92 5.21
CA ASP A 46 -7.97 -13.59 6.58
C ASP A 46 -7.70 -12.09 6.89
N THR A 47 -6.57 -11.56 6.40
CA THR A 47 -6.23 -10.14 6.52
C THR A 47 -7.22 -9.26 5.78
N LEU A 48 -7.59 -9.63 4.55
CA LEU A 48 -8.55 -8.90 3.74
C LEU A 48 -9.96 -8.93 4.38
N HIS A 49 -10.38 -10.07 4.92
CA HIS A 49 -11.66 -10.19 5.65
C HIS A 49 -11.64 -9.38 6.96
N LYS A 50 -10.56 -9.47 7.75
CA LYS A 50 -10.41 -8.70 8.99
C LYS A 50 -10.52 -7.19 8.75
N ASN A 51 -10.07 -6.74 7.59
CA ASN A 51 -10.15 -5.33 7.18
C ASN A 51 -11.50 -4.97 6.53
N ASP A 52 -12.46 -5.89 6.42
CA ASP A 52 -13.75 -5.67 5.73
C ASP A 52 -13.58 -5.13 4.31
N THR A 53 -12.65 -5.74 3.56
CA THR A 53 -12.20 -5.22 2.26
C THR A 53 -13.27 -5.29 1.18
N TRP A 54 -14.18 -6.29 1.25
CA TRP A 54 -15.29 -6.45 0.31
C TRP A 54 -16.51 -7.12 0.94
N GLU A 55 -17.61 -7.08 0.22
CA GLU A 55 -18.80 -7.88 0.46
C GLU A 55 -19.17 -8.69 -0.78
N LEU A 56 -19.83 -9.84 -0.61
CA LEU A 56 -20.29 -10.67 -1.72
C LEU A 56 -21.68 -10.23 -2.17
N VAL A 57 -21.76 -9.76 -3.41
CA VAL A 57 -22.99 -9.24 -4.02
C VAL A 57 -23.27 -9.90 -5.37
N ASN A 58 -24.51 -9.80 -5.85
CA ASN A 58 -24.81 -10.08 -7.25
C ASN A 58 -24.26 -8.94 -8.11
N LEU A 59 -23.63 -9.27 -9.23
CA LEU A 59 -23.13 -8.25 -10.14
C LEU A 59 -24.32 -7.46 -10.73
N PRO A 60 -24.37 -6.13 -10.55
CA PRO A 60 -25.43 -5.32 -11.13
C PRO A 60 -25.42 -5.37 -12.66
N ALA A 61 -26.60 -5.20 -13.27
CA ALA A 61 -26.73 -5.20 -14.73
C ALA A 61 -25.88 -4.05 -15.34
N GLY A 62 -25.10 -4.37 -16.36
CA GLY A 62 -24.23 -3.43 -17.05
C GLY A 62 -22.83 -3.26 -16.40
N CYS A 63 -22.62 -3.73 -15.17
CA CYS A 63 -21.29 -3.71 -14.53
C CYS A 63 -20.41 -4.87 -15.01
N LYS A 64 -19.10 -4.67 -14.93
CA LYS A 64 -18.09 -5.70 -15.22
C LYS A 64 -17.24 -5.95 -13.99
N ALA A 65 -17.00 -7.22 -13.68
CA ALA A 65 -16.07 -7.57 -12.63
C ALA A 65 -14.64 -7.69 -13.18
N ILE A 66 -13.68 -7.10 -12.48
CA ILE A 66 -12.26 -7.31 -12.76
C ILE A 66 -11.80 -8.64 -12.20
N LYS A 67 -10.69 -9.15 -12.75
CA LYS A 67 -10.04 -10.35 -12.24
C LYS A 67 -8.97 -9.99 -11.23
N SER A 68 -8.63 -10.97 -10.41
CA SER A 68 -7.45 -10.91 -9.54
C SER A 68 -6.39 -11.94 -9.97
N LYS A 69 -5.21 -11.83 -9.38
CA LYS A 69 -4.15 -12.83 -9.46
C LYS A 69 -3.46 -12.95 -8.11
N TRP A 70 -2.90 -14.10 -7.84
CA TRP A 70 -1.97 -14.29 -6.74
C TRP A 70 -0.56 -13.93 -7.19
N VAL A 71 0.17 -13.24 -6.31
CA VAL A 71 1.60 -12.98 -6.42
C VAL A 71 2.29 -13.65 -5.24
N PHE A 72 3.28 -14.48 -5.51
CA PHE A 72 3.97 -15.31 -4.53
C PHE A 72 5.42 -14.86 -4.40
N LYS A 73 5.92 -14.79 -3.17
CA LYS A 73 7.32 -14.46 -2.89
C LYS A 73 7.84 -15.29 -1.72
N LEU A 74 8.98 -15.93 -1.94
CA LEU A 74 9.79 -16.48 -0.86
C LEU A 74 10.82 -15.43 -0.44
N LYS A 75 10.69 -14.90 0.77
CA LYS A 75 11.62 -13.92 1.33
C LYS A 75 12.98 -14.57 1.68
N ALA A 76 14.01 -13.74 1.85
CA ALA A 76 15.35 -14.20 2.19
C ALA A 76 15.42 -14.91 3.56
N ASP A 77 14.51 -14.60 4.47
CA ASP A 77 14.36 -15.23 5.78
C ASP A 77 13.64 -16.60 5.72
N GLY A 78 13.25 -17.05 4.51
CA GLY A 78 12.50 -18.29 4.31
C GLY A 78 10.99 -18.19 4.47
N CYS A 79 10.43 -16.99 4.73
CA CYS A 79 8.99 -16.80 4.87
C CYS A 79 8.29 -16.78 3.52
N PHE A 80 7.18 -17.52 3.42
CA PHE A 80 6.30 -17.57 2.26
C PHE A 80 5.28 -16.44 2.32
N HIS A 81 5.23 -15.62 1.29
CA HIS A 81 4.26 -14.54 1.15
C HIS A 81 3.41 -14.72 -0.09
N ALA A 82 2.11 -14.47 0.04
CA ALA A 82 1.17 -14.41 -1.06
C ALA A 82 0.35 -13.11 -0.95
N TRP A 83 0.21 -12.41 -2.06
CA TRP A 83 -0.65 -11.23 -2.16
C TRP A 83 -1.72 -11.44 -3.19
N LEU A 84 -2.94 -11.02 -2.85
CA LEU A 84 -4.03 -10.93 -3.81
C LEU A 84 -3.97 -9.59 -4.52
N VAL A 85 -3.76 -9.61 -5.84
CA VAL A 85 -3.54 -8.41 -6.66
C VAL A 85 -4.66 -8.29 -7.70
N ALA A 86 -5.39 -7.17 -7.70
CA ALA A 86 -6.38 -6.86 -8.72
C ALA A 86 -5.71 -6.62 -10.08
N LYS A 87 -6.38 -7.01 -11.17
CA LYS A 87 -5.93 -6.69 -12.52
C LYS A 87 -6.46 -5.33 -12.97
N GLY A 88 -6.07 -4.27 -12.26
CA GLY A 88 -6.54 -2.91 -12.47
C GLY A 88 -6.19 -2.29 -13.83
N PHE A 89 -5.32 -2.94 -14.64
CA PHE A 89 -5.07 -2.53 -16.02
C PHE A 89 -6.30 -2.66 -16.92
N MET A 90 -7.35 -3.38 -16.48
CA MET A 90 -8.63 -3.50 -17.18
C MET A 90 -9.56 -2.30 -16.91
N HIS A 91 -9.22 -1.43 -15.96
CA HIS A 91 -9.98 -0.23 -15.63
C HIS A 91 -9.82 0.87 -16.68
N ILE A 92 -10.93 1.55 -16.98
CA ILE A 92 -11.01 2.63 -17.96
C ILE A 92 -10.97 3.97 -17.20
N PRO A 93 -10.01 4.88 -17.53
CA PRO A 93 -9.97 6.22 -16.96
C PRO A 93 -11.28 6.99 -17.16
N GLY A 94 -11.75 7.71 -16.15
CA GLY A 94 -12.98 8.49 -16.18
C GLY A 94 -14.28 7.67 -16.07
N ILE A 95 -14.18 6.33 -15.90
CA ILE A 95 -15.31 5.44 -15.64
C ILE A 95 -15.07 4.66 -14.35
N ASP A 96 -13.92 4.00 -14.24
CA ASP A 96 -13.58 3.13 -13.11
C ASP A 96 -12.66 3.83 -12.08
N TYR A 97 -12.07 4.96 -12.45
CA TYR A 97 -11.28 5.82 -11.57
C TYR A 97 -11.05 7.20 -12.20
N ASP A 98 -10.99 8.25 -11.37
CA ASP A 98 -10.77 9.62 -11.82
C ASP A 98 -9.31 10.02 -11.69
N GLU A 99 -8.64 9.70 -10.59
CA GLU A 99 -7.28 10.11 -10.32
C GLU A 99 -6.39 8.97 -9.82
N THR A 100 -5.14 8.97 -10.29
CA THR A 100 -4.12 7.98 -9.90
C THR A 100 -2.86 8.63 -9.35
N PHE A 101 -2.80 9.96 -9.36
CA PHE A 101 -1.60 10.65 -8.89
C PHE A 101 -1.41 10.43 -7.40
N SER A 102 -0.31 9.78 -7.05
CA SER A 102 0.16 9.65 -5.67
C SER A 102 1.52 10.31 -5.59
N PRO A 103 1.66 11.36 -4.79
CA PRO A 103 2.95 11.98 -4.60
C PRO A 103 3.93 11.02 -3.92
N ILE A 104 5.09 10.85 -4.52
CA ILE A 104 6.18 10.02 -3.98
C ILE A 104 7.36 10.96 -3.71
N THR A 105 7.99 10.78 -2.56
CA THR A 105 9.21 11.51 -2.21
C THR A 105 10.30 11.20 -3.23
N CYS A 106 10.95 12.23 -3.78
CA CYS A 106 12.10 12.02 -4.65
C CYS A 106 13.32 11.56 -3.84
N PHE A 107 14.15 10.73 -4.45
CA PHE A 107 15.29 10.12 -3.78
C PHE A 107 16.31 11.16 -3.29
N GLU A 108 16.48 12.24 -4.03
CA GLU A 108 17.35 13.36 -3.68
C GLU A 108 16.91 14.06 -2.39
N SER A 109 15.60 14.22 -2.19
CA SER A 109 15.07 14.78 -0.94
C SER A 109 15.31 13.87 0.25
N LEU A 110 15.14 12.55 0.07
CA LEU A 110 15.46 11.58 1.12
C LEU A 110 16.95 11.66 1.49
N GLN A 111 17.85 11.69 0.51
CA GLN A 111 19.29 11.80 0.76
C GLN A 111 19.65 13.09 1.49
N LEU A 112 19.07 14.23 1.08
CA LEU A 112 19.30 15.51 1.73
C LEU A 112 18.83 15.49 3.19
N LEU A 113 17.66 14.95 3.46
CA LEU A 113 17.10 14.88 4.81
C LEU A 113 17.88 13.90 5.70
N LEU A 114 18.38 12.79 5.16
CA LEU A 114 19.28 11.89 5.88
C LEU A 114 20.62 12.56 6.21
N ALA A 115 21.18 13.34 5.28
CA ALA A 115 22.41 14.09 5.53
C ALA A 115 22.19 15.17 6.61
N LEU A 116 21.06 15.88 6.58
CA LEU A 116 20.68 16.84 7.61
C LEU A 116 20.51 16.15 8.98
N ALA A 117 19.81 15.02 9.03
CA ALA A 117 19.62 14.27 10.26
C ALA A 117 20.94 13.80 10.87
N ALA A 118 21.91 13.41 10.02
CA ALA A 118 23.25 13.04 10.47
C ALA A 118 24.06 14.23 11.00
N LEU A 119 23.89 15.41 10.40
CA LEU A 119 24.57 16.65 10.77
C LEU A 119 24.07 17.20 12.12
N GLU A 120 22.74 17.09 12.33
CA GLU A 120 22.03 17.60 13.50
C GLU A 120 21.86 16.54 14.60
N ASP A 121 22.46 15.36 14.44
CA ASP A 121 22.34 14.21 15.35
C ASP A 121 20.89 13.82 15.69
N TRP A 122 20.03 13.80 14.66
CA TRP A 122 18.63 13.43 14.80
C TRP A 122 18.45 11.91 14.87
N HIS A 123 17.44 11.49 15.60
CA HIS A 123 16.99 10.10 15.57
C HIS A 123 16.25 9.79 14.28
N ILE A 124 16.49 8.60 13.71
CA ILE A 124 15.84 8.13 12.49
C ILE A 124 15.14 6.80 12.79
N HIS A 125 13.87 6.73 12.47
CA HIS A 125 13.06 5.51 12.53
C HIS A 125 12.50 5.19 11.15
N GLN A 126 12.55 3.92 10.78
CA GLN A 126 11.90 3.41 9.58
C GLN A 126 10.78 2.46 9.97
N MET A 127 9.63 2.61 9.32
CA MET A 127 8.44 1.82 9.53
C MET A 127 7.88 1.36 8.19
N ASP A 128 7.30 0.17 8.18
CA ASP A 128 6.56 -0.40 7.06
C ASP A 128 5.09 -0.52 7.46
N VAL A 129 4.19 0.05 6.66
CA VAL A 129 2.75 -0.02 6.94
C VAL A 129 2.20 -1.31 6.37
N LYS A 130 1.88 -2.24 7.27
CA LYS A 130 1.24 -3.50 6.86
C LYS A 130 -0.08 -3.22 6.14
N SER A 131 -0.19 -3.75 4.91
CA SER A 131 -1.42 -3.64 4.12
C SER A 131 -1.86 -2.17 3.89
N ALA A 132 -0.91 -1.27 3.62
CA ALA A 132 -1.14 0.18 3.49
C ALA A 132 -2.37 0.50 2.63
N PHE A 133 -2.53 -0.14 1.48
CA PHE A 133 -3.65 0.09 0.57
C PHE A 133 -5.02 -0.27 1.16
N LEU A 134 -5.10 -1.20 2.13
CA LEU A 134 -6.36 -1.54 2.82
C LEU A 134 -6.86 -0.43 3.75
N ASN A 135 -6.08 0.63 3.95
CA ASN A 135 -6.53 1.83 4.66
C ASN A 135 -7.19 2.85 3.71
N GLY A 136 -7.00 2.71 2.39
CA GLY A 136 -7.66 3.56 1.39
C GLY A 136 -9.10 3.14 1.16
N MET A 137 -10.06 4.03 1.44
CA MET A 137 -11.47 3.82 1.09
C MET A 137 -11.67 4.06 -0.41
N LEU A 138 -12.59 3.31 -1.01
CA LEU A 138 -12.96 3.48 -2.41
C LEU A 138 -14.29 4.23 -2.47
N ASP A 139 -14.32 5.29 -3.26
CA ASP A 139 -15.54 6.04 -3.55
C ASP A 139 -16.29 5.43 -4.76
N GLU A 140 -15.56 4.74 -5.63
CA GLU A 140 -16.10 4.10 -6.83
C GLU A 140 -16.60 2.67 -6.56
N GLU A 141 -17.63 2.25 -7.29
CA GLU A 141 -18.14 0.90 -7.24
C GLU A 141 -17.29 -0.06 -8.08
N ILE A 142 -16.42 -0.81 -7.44
CA ILE A 142 -15.55 -1.80 -8.07
C ILE A 142 -15.98 -3.21 -7.70
N TYR A 143 -16.21 -4.03 -8.74
CA TYR A 143 -16.56 -5.45 -8.59
C TYR A 143 -15.39 -6.31 -9.06
N MET A 144 -15.04 -7.31 -8.25
CA MET A 144 -13.96 -8.26 -8.52
C MET A 144 -14.47 -9.69 -8.45
N GLU A 145 -14.02 -10.55 -9.36
CA GLU A 145 -14.26 -12.00 -9.25
C GLU A 145 -13.67 -12.54 -7.93
N GLN A 146 -14.35 -13.51 -7.32
CA GLN A 146 -13.83 -14.15 -6.11
C GLN A 146 -12.43 -14.71 -6.36
N PRO A 147 -11.51 -14.61 -5.36
CA PRO A 147 -10.14 -15.08 -5.50
C PRO A 147 -10.05 -16.57 -5.84
N GLN A 148 -9.17 -16.92 -6.77
CA GLN A 148 -8.93 -18.30 -7.15
C GLN A 148 -8.52 -19.13 -5.92
N GLY A 149 -9.23 -20.24 -5.68
CA GLY A 149 -9.02 -21.12 -4.53
C GLY A 149 -9.82 -20.75 -3.27
N PHE A 150 -10.53 -19.61 -3.28
CA PHE A 150 -11.31 -19.08 -2.15
C PHE A 150 -12.73 -18.70 -2.55
N ILE A 151 -13.29 -19.42 -3.50
CA ILE A 151 -14.69 -19.25 -3.92
C ILE A 151 -15.59 -19.83 -2.84
N VAL A 152 -16.54 -19.04 -2.36
CA VAL A 152 -17.46 -19.43 -1.30
C VAL A 152 -18.52 -20.39 -1.84
N THR A 153 -18.62 -21.58 -1.25
CA THR A 153 -19.60 -22.60 -1.63
C THR A 153 -21.03 -22.09 -1.51
N GLY A 154 -21.83 -22.24 -2.57
CA GLY A 154 -23.19 -21.72 -2.65
C GLY A 154 -23.30 -20.26 -3.06
N MET A 155 -22.17 -19.59 -3.27
CA MET A 155 -22.10 -18.19 -3.72
C MET A 155 -21.17 -18.00 -4.93
N GLU A 156 -20.98 -19.03 -5.74
CA GLU A 156 -20.03 -19.06 -6.85
C GLU A 156 -20.29 -17.96 -7.88
N ASN A 157 -21.55 -17.54 -8.04
CA ASN A 157 -21.97 -16.50 -8.97
C ASN A 157 -21.86 -15.06 -8.40
N LYS A 158 -21.51 -14.94 -7.13
CA LYS A 158 -21.35 -13.60 -6.51
C LYS A 158 -19.97 -13.03 -6.77
N MET A 159 -19.92 -11.70 -6.80
CA MET A 159 -18.67 -10.92 -6.95
C MET A 159 -18.33 -10.22 -5.64
N CYS A 160 -17.06 -9.95 -5.45
CA CYS A 160 -16.57 -9.11 -4.37
C CYS A 160 -16.80 -7.64 -4.76
N LYS A 161 -17.74 -6.95 -4.11
CA LYS A 161 -17.84 -5.48 -4.18
C LYS A 161 -16.79 -4.92 -3.24
N LEU A 162 -15.77 -4.28 -3.78
CA LEU A 162 -14.66 -3.72 -2.98
C LEU A 162 -15.14 -2.48 -2.22
N LYS A 163 -14.83 -2.42 -0.93
CA LYS A 163 -15.05 -1.27 -0.05
C LYS A 163 -13.75 -0.50 0.16
N LYS A 164 -12.63 -1.23 0.09
CA LYS A 164 -11.29 -0.70 0.30
C LYS A 164 -10.39 -1.04 -0.87
N SER A 165 -9.39 -0.22 -1.04
CA SER A 165 -8.36 -0.40 -2.05
C SER A 165 -7.51 -1.65 -1.77
N ILE A 166 -7.10 -2.34 -2.83
CA ILE A 166 -6.19 -3.49 -2.78
C ILE A 166 -5.05 -3.31 -3.78
N TYR A 167 -4.00 -4.10 -3.61
CA TYR A 167 -2.89 -4.11 -4.56
C TYR A 167 -3.37 -4.31 -6.00
N GLY A 168 -2.80 -3.54 -6.93
CA GLY A 168 -3.07 -3.63 -8.36
C GLY A 168 -4.21 -2.76 -8.88
N LEU A 169 -5.00 -2.11 -8.03
CA LEU A 169 -5.91 -1.06 -8.47
C LEU A 169 -5.13 0.18 -8.87
N LYS A 170 -5.60 0.91 -9.88
CA LYS A 170 -4.93 2.12 -10.39
C LYS A 170 -4.89 3.24 -9.35
N GLN A 171 -5.97 3.41 -8.59
CA GLN A 171 -6.12 4.43 -7.57
C GLN A 171 -5.59 4.03 -6.18
N ALA A 172 -5.08 2.79 -6.00
CA ALA A 172 -4.69 2.29 -4.68
C ALA A 172 -3.67 3.18 -3.96
N SER A 173 -2.64 3.63 -4.67
CA SER A 173 -1.63 4.52 -4.10
C SER A 173 -2.19 5.91 -3.79
N HIS A 174 -3.12 6.41 -4.61
CA HIS A 174 -3.77 7.70 -4.41
C HIS A 174 -4.67 7.68 -3.17
N THR A 175 -5.58 6.72 -3.06
CA THR A 175 -6.50 6.60 -1.91
C THR A 175 -5.74 6.41 -0.58
N TRP A 176 -4.69 5.59 -0.58
CA TRP A 176 -3.81 5.46 0.58
C TRP A 176 -3.12 6.77 0.96
N ASN A 177 -2.55 7.47 -0.04
CA ASN A 177 -1.87 8.74 0.19
C ASN A 177 -2.82 9.79 0.77
N LEU A 178 -4.05 9.90 0.26
CA LEU A 178 -5.06 10.82 0.79
C LEU A 178 -5.39 10.52 2.26
N GLN A 179 -5.57 9.26 2.61
CA GLN A 179 -5.85 8.84 3.97
C GLN A 179 -4.71 9.18 4.92
N PHE A 180 -3.47 8.87 4.51
CA PHE A 180 -2.29 9.16 5.32
C PHE A 180 -2.02 10.66 5.43
N HIS A 181 -2.23 11.41 4.34
CA HIS A 181 -2.15 12.87 4.34
C HIS A 181 -3.12 13.49 5.36
N GLY A 182 -4.40 13.08 5.33
CA GLY A 182 -5.40 13.54 6.30
C GLY A 182 -4.98 13.26 7.75
N PHE A 183 -4.53 12.04 8.01
CA PHE A 183 -4.04 11.63 9.33
C PHE A 183 -2.87 12.50 9.82
N LEU A 184 -1.88 12.79 8.98
CA LEU A 184 -0.76 13.64 9.37
C LEU A 184 -1.16 15.09 9.61
N LEU A 185 -2.11 15.63 8.82
CA LEU A 185 -2.64 16.97 9.06
C LEU A 185 -3.39 17.07 10.41
N GLU A 186 -4.16 16.04 10.77
CA GLU A 186 -4.84 15.95 12.07
C GLU A 186 -3.84 15.91 13.24
N LEU A 187 -2.68 15.29 13.06
CA LEU A 187 -1.58 15.29 14.03
C LEU A 187 -0.84 16.64 14.10
N GLY A 188 -1.13 17.59 13.21
CA GLY A 188 -0.51 18.91 13.18
C GLY A 188 0.73 19.02 12.29
N PHE A 189 1.03 18.02 11.48
CA PHE A 189 2.06 18.14 10.46
C PHE A 189 1.66 19.10 9.36
N LYS A 190 2.65 19.76 8.77
CA LYS A 190 2.49 20.60 7.59
C LYS A 190 3.13 19.93 6.39
N TRP A 191 2.40 19.86 5.33
CA TRP A 191 2.89 19.36 4.05
C TRP A 191 3.85 20.36 3.40
N THR A 192 4.92 19.88 2.75
CA THR A 192 5.87 20.72 2.03
C THR A 192 5.47 20.83 0.56
N SER A 193 5.36 22.06 0.04
CA SER A 193 5.00 22.30 -1.36
C SER A 193 6.08 21.85 -2.36
N SER A 194 7.34 21.77 -1.93
CA SER A 194 8.47 21.36 -2.77
C SER A 194 8.59 19.85 -2.96
N ASN A 195 8.04 19.06 -2.02
CA ASN A 195 8.04 17.59 -2.10
C ASN A 195 6.81 17.03 -1.39
N ALA A 196 5.91 16.49 -2.17
CA ALA A 196 4.59 16.08 -1.73
C ALA A 196 4.56 14.84 -0.81
N GLY A 197 5.68 14.13 -0.65
CA GLY A 197 5.83 13.03 0.30
C GLY A 197 6.53 13.42 1.60
N VAL A 198 6.80 14.73 1.83
CA VAL A 198 7.51 15.20 3.03
C VAL A 198 6.59 16.06 3.88
N TYR A 199 6.50 15.73 5.15
CA TYR A 199 5.69 16.42 6.15
C TYR A 199 6.58 16.87 7.31
N VAL A 200 6.33 18.08 7.83
CA VAL A 200 7.14 18.67 8.89
C VAL A 200 6.22 19.16 10.00
N MET A 201 6.59 18.87 11.24
CA MET A 201 5.98 19.41 12.43
C MET A 201 7.04 20.09 13.28
N HIS A 202 6.75 21.30 13.74
CA HIS A 202 7.55 22.00 14.71
C HIS A 202 6.77 22.10 16.02
N GLN A 203 7.36 21.64 17.11
CA GLN A 203 6.77 21.69 18.44
C GLN A 203 7.72 22.41 19.39
N SER A 204 7.24 23.43 20.08
CA SER A 204 8.01 24.11 21.11
C SER A 204 7.75 23.47 22.47
N TRP A 205 8.80 23.13 23.18
CA TRP A 205 8.79 22.61 24.54
C TRP A 205 9.49 23.61 25.45
N GLY A 206 8.72 24.55 26.08
CA GLY A 206 9.28 25.63 26.88
C GLY A 206 9.79 26.82 26.05
N GLU A 207 10.49 27.75 26.70
CA GLU A 207 10.86 29.04 26.06
C GLU A 207 12.00 28.92 25.03
N ASP A 208 12.85 27.85 25.07
CA ASP A 208 14.09 27.79 24.29
C ASP A 208 14.32 26.51 23.46
N SER A 209 13.39 25.55 23.41
CA SER A 209 13.60 24.32 22.63
C SER A 209 12.53 24.10 21.56
N LEU A 210 12.92 24.30 20.31
CA LEU A 210 12.14 23.93 19.12
C LEU A 210 12.53 22.51 18.72
N SER A 211 11.59 21.56 18.82
CA SER A 211 11.78 20.24 18.25
C SER A 211 11.19 20.17 16.86
N THR A 212 11.92 19.58 15.95
CA THR A 212 11.48 19.34 14.57
C THR A 212 11.26 17.84 14.39
N LEU A 213 10.12 17.49 13.82
CA LEU A 213 9.80 16.13 13.41
C LEU A 213 9.46 16.15 11.92
N ILE A 214 10.12 15.27 11.16
CA ILE A 214 9.91 15.12 9.72
C ILE A 214 9.43 13.70 9.45
N VAL A 215 8.38 13.57 8.67
CA VAL A 215 7.86 12.31 8.16
C VAL A 215 8.02 12.30 6.65
N ILE A 216 8.62 11.24 6.14
CA ILE A 216 8.81 10.98 4.71
C ILE A 216 8.01 9.74 4.35
N LEU A 217 7.09 9.89 3.40
CA LEU A 217 6.27 8.80 2.88
C LEU A 217 6.79 8.35 1.51
N TYR A 218 7.06 7.05 1.39
CA TYR A 218 7.37 6.41 0.12
C TYR A 218 6.52 5.15 -0.04
N VAL A 219 5.32 5.30 -0.59
CA VAL A 219 4.28 4.26 -0.73
C VAL A 219 3.85 3.70 0.64
N ASP A 220 4.35 2.54 1.04
CA ASP A 220 4.14 1.85 2.33
C ASP A 220 5.30 2.04 3.33
N ASP A 221 6.44 2.53 2.85
CA ASP A 221 7.59 2.85 3.69
C ASP A 221 7.49 4.27 4.26
N ILE A 222 7.63 4.38 5.58
CA ILE A 222 7.66 5.64 6.30
C ILE A 222 9.02 5.79 6.97
N THR A 223 9.66 6.95 6.75
CA THR A 223 10.84 7.35 7.50
C THR A 223 10.49 8.54 8.38
N ILE A 224 10.74 8.42 9.68
CA ILE A 224 10.53 9.48 10.68
C ILE A 224 11.88 9.91 11.19
N MET A 225 12.13 11.23 11.22
CA MET A 225 13.37 11.78 11.76
C MET A 225 13.11 13.05 12.56
N GLY A 226 13.87 13.27 13.62
CA GLY A 226 13.69 14.46 14.45
C GLY A 226 14.58 14.52 15.68
N THR A 227 14.47 15.65 16.41
CA THR A 227 15.29 15.95 17.57
C THR A 227 14.90 15.20 18.84
N PHE A 228 13.67 14.63 18.94
CA PHE A 228 13.20 13.96 20.17
C PHE A 228 12.52 12.61 19.91
N PHE A 229 12.98 11.57 20.61
CA PHE A 229 12.46 10.21 20.55
C PHE A 229 10.98 10.08 20.97
N ARG A 230 10.51 10.89 21.93
CA ARG A 230 9.11 10.85 22.39
C ARG A 230 8.09 11.31 21.33
N SER A 231 8.51 12.19 20.43
CA SER A 231 7.66 12.70 19.36
C SER A 231 7.45 11.66 18.24
N CYS A 232 8.41 10.74 18.03
CA CYS A 232 8.29 9.68 17.06
C CYS A 232 7.20 8.66 17.42
N GLN A 233 6.98 8.37 18.71
CA GLN A 233 5.98 7.41 19.18
C GLN A 233 4.52 7.83 18.90
N ALA A 234 4.24 9.10 18.62
CA ALA A 234 2.90 9.56 18.28
C ALA A 234 2.44 9.12 16.90
N VAL A 235 3.38 8.85 15.98
CA VAL A 235 3.09 8.41 14.61
C VAL A 235 3.08 6.87 14.50
N GLU A 236 3.66 6.18 15.49
CA GLU A 236 3.74 4.71 15.53
C GLU A 236 2.44 4.02 16.02
N ARG A 237 1.45 4.78 16.52
CA ARG A 237 0.16 4.28 17.02
C ARG A 237 -0.92 4.39 15.97
#